data_4e37ac31940b283eac39467bb87be3e3
#
_entry.id   4e37ac31940b283eac39467bb87be3e3
#
_cell.length_a   1.000
_cell.length_b   1.000
_cell.length_c   1.000
_cell.angle_alpha   90.00
_cell.angle_beta   90.00
_cell.angle_gamma   90.00
#
_symmetry.space_group_name_H-M   'P 1'
#
loop_
_entity.id
_entity.type
_entity.pdbx_description
1 polymer ?
#
loop_
_entity_poly.entity_id
_entity_poly.type
_entity_poly.pdbx_seq_one_letter_code
_entity_poly.pdbx_strand_id
1 'polypeptide(L)'
;MLNNLGFFQKITLGFVVLIGLISICTALIVGWNQDQALERLILQNAKVITRAIATGARDPILTNNFELLPALLKRGVESVDVEYAYILDREGICLAHTDPSRVGTRFFLKSVSTWRKEFEAGKAENSKFIIPQRERENIIEVIYPIKISTIKRFYGVVNVGLKEDFINAAREDLQALLLGI
;
A
#
# COMPACT_ATOMS: atom_id res chain seq x y z
N MET A 1 24.55 -46.00 18.31
CA MET A 1 23.39 -46.28 19.16
C MET A 1 22.13 -46.80 18.44
N LEU A 2 22.01 -46.71 17.12
CA LEU A 2 20.83 -47.15 16.33
C LEU A 2 20.79 -48.63 15.99
N ASN A 3 21.87 -49.39 16.28
CA ASN A 3 21.99 -50.82 15.83
C ASN A 3 21.24 -51.85 16.69
N ASN A 4 20.77 -51.49 17.90
CA ASN A 4 20.11 -52.42 18.83
C ASN A 4 18.58 -52.28 18.88
N LEU A 5 17.98 -51.48 17.97
CA LEU A 5 16.54 -51.32 17.88
C LEU A 5 15.93 -52.48 17.09
N GLY A 6 14.84 -53.09 17.58
CA GLY A 6 14.10 -54.09 16.88
C GLY A 6 13.48 -53.57 15.57
N PHE A 7 13.19 -54.44 14.62
CA PHE A 7 12.66 -54.06 13.30
C PHE A 7 11.46 -53.07 13.35
N PHE A 8 10.49 -53.32 14.23
CA PHE A 8 9.32 -52.44 14.43
C PHE A 8 9.70 -51.04 14.95
N GLN A 9 10.71 -50.93 15.85
CA GLN A 9 11.15 -49.66 16.40
C GLN A 9 11.85 -48.80 15.33
N LYS A 10 12.57 -49.41 14.39
CA LYS A 10 13.19 -48.69 13.26
C LYS A 10 12.16 -48.12 12.31
N ILE A 11 11.06 -48.86 12.03
CA ILE A 11 9.96 -48.41 11.19
C ILE A 11 9.24 -47.25 11.87
N THR A 12 8.89 -47.39 13.16
CA THR A 12 8.21 -46.34 13.91
C THR A 12 9.04 -45.05 13.96
N LEU A 13 10.35 -45.15 14.21
CA LEU A 13 11.25 -44.00 14.21
C LEU A 13 11.30 -43.34 12.81
N GLY A 14 11.35 -44.13 11.74
CA GLY A 14 11.30 -43.64 10.37
C GLY A 14 10.01 -42.83 10.08
N PHE A 15 8.84 -43.34 10.52
CA PHE A 15 7.58 -42.64 10.39
C PHE A 15 7.53 -41.32 11.18
N VAL A 16 8.02 -41.30 12.41
CA VAL A 16 8.07 -40.11 13.25
C VAL A 16 8.96 -39.03 12.61
N VAL A 17 10.13 -39.42 12.10
CA VAL A 17 11.03 -38.50 11.40
C VAL A 17 10.39 -37.96 10.12
N LEU A 18 9.71 -38.82 9.35
CA LEU A 18 9.04 -38.41 8.12
C LEU A 18 7.91 -37.41 8.40
N ILE A 19 7.08 -37.67 9.40
CA ILE A 19 5.99 -36.75 9.81
C ILE A 19 6.59 -35.42 10.30
N GLY A 20 7.67 -35.46 11.07
CA GLY A 20 8.37 -34.26 11.52
C GLY A 20 8.91 -33.40 10.37
N LEU A 21 9.52 -34.03 9.37
CA LEU A 21 10.00 -33.35 8.16
C LEU A 21 8.85 -32.70 7.36
N ILE A 22 7.75 -33.43 7.15
CA ILE A 22 6.56 -32.89 6.46
C ILE A 22 6.00 -31.69 7.23
N SER A 23 5.90 -31.79 8.56
CA SER A 23 5.39 -30.69 9.40
C SER A 23 6.27 -29.43 9.31
N ILE A 24 7.59 -29.61 9.32
CA ILE A 24 8.54 -28.50 9.16
C ILE A 24 8.42 -27.87 7.77
N CYS A 25 8.38 -28.69 6.71
CA CYS A 25 8.20 -28.19 5.34
C CYS A 25 6.89 -27.41 5.16
N THR A 26 5.78 -27.94 5.68
CA THR A 26 4.49 -27.22 5.61
C THR A 26 4.51 -25.93 6.40
N ALA A 27 5.10 -25.88 7.58
CA ALA A 27 5.24 -24.66 8.36
C ALA A 27 6.05 -23.58 7.63
N LEU A 28 7.16 -23.96 6.97
CA LEU A 28 7.99 -23.06 6.18
C LEU A 28 7.24 -22.51 4.95
N ILE A 29 6.49 -23.36 4.23
CA ILE A 29 5.73 -22.95 3.04
C ILE A 29 4.59 -22.01 3.43
N VAL A 30 3.87 -22.31 4.51
CA VAL A 30 2.77 -21.47 5.00
C VAL A 30 3.30 -20.11 5.47
N GLY A 31 4.41 -20.08 6.24
CA GLY A 31 5.03 -18.83 6.68
C GLY A 31 5.41 -17.92 5.51
N TRP A 32 6.05 -18.47 4.47
CA TRP A 32 6.46 -17.68 3.30
C TRP A 32 5.29 -17.10 2.49
N ASN A 33 4.17 -17.84 2.39
CA ASN A 33 2.99 -17.37 1.64
C ASN A 33 2.19 -16.28 2.37
N GLN A 34 2.21 -16.28 3.69
CA GLN A 34 1.43 -15.31 4.48
C GLN A 34 2.00 -13.88 4.39
N ASP A 35 3.32 -13.73 4.33
CA ASP A 35 3.97 -12.41 4.23
C ASP A 35 3.53 -11.64 2.98
N GLN A 36 3.45 -12.32 1.84
CA GLN A 36 3.02 -11.68 0.59
C GLN A 36 1.52 -11.36 0.56
N ALA A 37 0.69 -12.13 1.26
CA ALA A 37 -0.76 -11.91 1.28
C ALA A 37 -1.12 -10.65 2.08
N LEU A 38 -0.46 -10.42 3.22
CA LEU A 38 -0.69 -9.25 4.07
C LEU A 38 -0.26 -7.95 3.37
N GLU A 39 0.92 -7.93 2.78
CA GLU A 39 1.41 -6.78 2.01
C GLU A 39 0.45 -6.41 0.87
N ARG A 40 -0.02 -7.40 0.11
CA ARG A 40 -1.01 -7.20 -0.96
C ARG A 40 -2.31 -6.62 -0.44
N LEU A 41 -2.81 -7.08 0.71
CA LEU A 41 -4.04 -6.59 1.31
C LEU A 41 -3.93 -5.13 1.73
N ILE A 42 -2.84 -4.75 2.40
CA ILE A 42 -2.56 -3.38 2.81
C ILE A 42 -2.46 -2.46 1.59
N LEU A 43 -1.71 -2.87 0.56
CA LEU A 43 -1.60 -2.13 -0.69
C LEU A 43 -2.94 -2.00 -1.43
N GLN A 44 -3.79 -3.02 -1.40
CA GLN A 44 -5.12 -2.95 -2.00
C GLN A 44 -6.00 -1.95 -1.26
N ASN A 45 -6.00 -1.95 0.08
CA ASN A 45 -6.75 -1.00 0.89
C ASN A 45 -6.27 0.44 0.62
N ALA A 46 -4.96 0.67 0.60
CA ALA A 46 -4.39 1.98 0.28
C ALA A 46 -4.80 2.47 -1.12
N LYS A 47 -4.82 1.58 -2.12
CA LYS A 47 -5.30 1.90 -3.47
C LYS A 47 -6.77 2.30 -3.49
N VAL A 48 -7.62 1.58 -2.76
CA VAL A 48 -9.06 1.89 -2.67
C VAL A 48 -9.26 3.28 -2.03
N ILE A 49 -8.56 3.56 -0.93
CA ILE A 49 -8.66 4.83 -0.22
C ILE A 49 -8.13 5.98 -1.08
N THR A 50 -6.94 5.84 -1.66
CA THR A 50 -6.35 6.87 -2.52
C THR A 50 -7.26 7.18 -3.71
N ARG A 51 -7.88 6.16 -4.31
CA ARG A 51 -8.87 6.33 -5.38
C ARG A 51 -10.15 7.02 -4.89
N ALA A 52 -10.65 6.68 -3.71
CA ALA A 52 -11.84 7.30 -3.12
C ALA A 52 -11.59 8.80 -2.87
N ILE A 53 -10.46 9.17 -2.27
CA ILE A 53 -10.04 10.55 -2.07
C ILE A 53 -9.93 11.28 -3.42
N ALA A 54 -9.27 10.69 -4.42
CA ALA A 54 -9.13 11.30 -5.75
C ALA A 54 -10.48 11.51 -6.45
N THR A 55 -11.43 10.60 -6.22
CA THR A 55 -12.79 10.72 -6.78
C THR A 55 -13.56 11.84 -6.07
N GLY A 56 -13.49 11.91 -4.74
CA GLY A 56 -14.14 12.95 -3.95
C GLY A 56 -13.54 14.34 -4.14
N ALA A 57 -12.25 14.42 -4.49
CA ALA A 57 -11.56 15.68 -4.72
C ALA A 57 -11.91 16.37 -6.05
N ARG A 58 -12.60 15.68 -6.97
CA ARG A 58 -12.91 16.21 -8.31
C ARG A 58 -13.78 17.46 -8.25
N ASP A 59 -14.91 17.37 -7.57
CA ASP A 59 -15.87 18.48 -7.51
C ASP A 59 -15.29 19.69 -6.76
N PRO A 60 -14.65 19.54 -5.58
CA PRO A 60 -13.96 20.65 -4.93
C PRO A 60 -12.92 21.33 -5.81
N ILE A 61 -12.13 20.56 -6.58
CA ILE A 61 -11.10 21.12 -7.48
C ILE A 61 -11.76 21.85 -8.66
N LEU A 62 -12.82 21.30 -9.25
CA LEU A 62 -13.54 21.93 -10.37
C LEU A 62 -14.21 23.23 -9.98
N THR A 63 -14.75 23.31 -8.78
CA THR A 63 -15.46 24.47 -8.26
C THR A 63 -14.55 25.47 -7.53
N ASN A 64 -13.22 25.20 -7.51
CA ASN A 64 -12.22 25.95 -6.73
C ASN A 64 -12.55 26.04 -5.23
N ASN A 65 -13.31 25.08 -4.70
CA ASN A 65 -13.66 25.01 -3.28
C ASN A 65 -12.65 24.15 -2.52
N PHE A 66 -11.42 24.62 -2.41
CA PHE A 66 -10.31 23.88 -1.82
C PHE A 66 -10.45 23.69 -0.30
N GLU A 67 -11.32 24.45 0.37
CA GLU A 67 -11.57 24.33 1.82
C GLU A 67 -12.15 22.95 2.21
N LEU A 68 -12.79 22.26 1.27
CA LEU A 68 -13.33 20.91 1.51
C LEU A 68 -12.27 19.80 1.46
N LEU A 69 -11.13 20.05 0.80
CA LEU A 69 -10.11 19.03 0.57
C LEU A 69 -9.43 18.52 1.85
N PRO A 70 -9.09 19.34 2.87
CA PRO A 70 -8.51 18.86 4.12
C PRO A 70 -9.46 17.92 4.88
N ALA A 71 -10.76 18.23 4.92
CA ALA A 71 -11.76 17.38 5.57
C ALA A 71 -11.94 16.04 4.84
N LEU A 72 -11.94 16.07 3.50
CA LEU A 72 -11.99 14.88 2.66
C LEU A 72 -10.75 14.00 2.89
N LEU A 73 -9.56 14.61 2.90
CA LEU A 73 -8.30 13.91 3.10
C LEU A 73 -8.27 13.24 4.48
N LYS A 74 -8.62 13.98 5.54
CA LYS A 74 -8.66 13.47 6.91
C LYS A 74 -9.58 12.25 7.02
N ARG A 75 -10.83 12.35 6.54
CA ARG A 75 -11.77 11.22 6.55
C ARG A 75 -11.26 10.02 5.77
N GLY A 76 -10.60 10.27 4.64
CA GLY A 76 -10.07 9.19 3.79
C GLY A 76 -8.98 8.39 4.47
N VAL A 77 -8.16 9.00 5.33
CA VAL A 77 -7.02 8.33 5.97
C VAL A 77 -7.29 7.86 7.39
N GLU A 78 -8.44 8.19 7.99
CA GLU A 78 -8.79 7.80 9.38
C GLU A 78 -8.81 6.28 9.61
N SER A 79 -9.06 5.49 8.57
CA SER A 79 -9.19 4.03 8.66
C SER A 79 -7.89 3.27 8.39
N VAL A 80 -6.79 3.98 8.12
CA VAL A 80 -5.49 3.39 7.74
C VAL A 80 -4.37 4.11 8.46
N ASP A 81 -3.37 3.38 8.89
CA ASP A 81 -2.18 3.96 9.51
C ASP A 81 -1.27 4.58 8.43
N VAL A 82 -1.54 5.85 8.18
CA VAL A 82 -0.92 6.66 7.14
C VAL A 82 0.09 7.60 7.77
N GLU A 83 1.33 7.60 7.29
CA GLU A 83 2.34 8.57 7.72
C GLU A 83 1.99 9.98 7.23
N TYR A 84 1.60 10.07 5.97
CA TYR A 84 1.12 11.31 5.37
C TYR A 84 0.21 11.04 4.17
N ALA A 85 -0.64 12.02 3.90
CA ALA A 85 -1.37 12.08 2.65
C ALA A 85 -1.48 13.53 2.16
N TYR A 86 -1.52 13.71 0.84
CA TYR A 86 -1.67 15.02 0.25
C TYR A 86 -2.32 14.99 -1.13
N ILE A 87 -2.84 16.14 -1.52
CA ILE A 87 -3.45 16.39 -2.81
C ILE A 87 -2.66 17.49 -3.51
N LEU A 88 -2.14 17.21 -4.69
CA LEU A 88 -1.47 18.19 -5.53
C LEU A 88 -2.33 18.54 -6.74
N ASP A 89 -2.22 19.79 -7.18
CA ASP A 89 -2.75 20.21 -8.47
C ASP A 89 -1.86 19.73 -9.63
N ARG A 90 -2.23 20.10 -10.85
CA ARG A 90 -1.48 19.76 -12.07
C ARG A 90 -0.10 20.44 -12.19
N GLU A 91 0.14 21.52 -11.45
CA GLU A 91 1.39 22.24 -11.36
C GLU A 91 2.29 21.72 -10.22
N GLY A 92 1.80 20.80 -9.39
CA GLY A 92 2.48 20.24 -8.23
C GLY A 92 2.36 21.10 -6.97
N ILE A 93 1.39 22.01 -6.92
CA ILE A 93 1.11 22.80 -5.72
C ILE A 93 0.23 21.98 -4.79
N CYS A 94 0.56 21.96 -3.50
CA CYS A 94 -0.17 21.22 -2.49
C CYS A 94 -1.48 21.94 -2.13
N LEU A 95 -2.61 21.32 -2.48
CA LEU A 95 -3.94 21.83 -2.17
C LEU A 95 -4.44 21.41 -0.79
N ALA A 96 -4.04 20.23 -0.34
CA ALA A 96 -4.33 19.70 1.00
C ALA A 96 -3.22 18.73 1.42
N HIS A 97 -2.93 18.68 2.71
CA HIS A 97 -1.94 17.80 3.32
C HIS A 97 -2.38 17.40 4.73
N THR A 98 -1.99 16.21 5.22
CA THR A 98 -2.19 15.81 6.63
C THR A 98 -1.45 16.73 7.60
N ASP A 99 -0.32 17.31 7.18
CA ASP A 99 0.35 18.42 7.86
C ASP A 99 -0.03 19.74 7.19
N PRO A 100 -0.86 20.60 7.84
CA PRO A 100 -1.34 21.86 7.24
C PRO A 100 -0.24 22.85 6.86
N SER A 101 0.94 22.76 7.48
CA SER A 101 2.07 23.64 7.17
C SER A 101 2.61 23.51 5.75
N ARG A 102 2.27 22.39 5.09
CA ARG A 102 2.71 22.07 3.73
C ARG A 102 1.74 22.50 2.64
N VAL A 103 0.57 23.01 3.00
CA VAL A 103 -0.40 23.53 2.02
C VAL A 103 0.17 24.76 1.32
N GLY A 104 -0.01 24.84 0.01
CA GLY A 104 0.54 25.90 -0.84
C GLY A 104 2.02 25.70 -1.24
N THR A 105 2.73 24.73 -0.68
CA THR A 105 4.11 24.41 -1.09
C THR A 105 4.12 23.63 -2.40
N ARG A 106 5.22 23.75 -3.16
CA ARG A 106 5.39 23.03 -4.43
C ARG A 106 6.17 21.73 -4.21
N PHE A 107 5.59 20.62 -4.67
CA PHE A 107 6.23 19.31 -4.68
C PHE A 107 6.71 18.96 -6.09
N PHE A 108 7.97 18.54 -6.21
CA PHE A 108 8.55 18.10 -7.47
C PHE A 108 8.46 16.59 -7.61
N LEU A 109 7.26 16.09 -7.95
CA LEU A 109 7.07 14.66 -8.24
C LEU A 109 7.26 14.41 -9.74
N LYS A 110 8.23 13.56 -10.08
CA LYS A 110 8.46 13.13 -11.47
C LYS A 110 7.23 12.47 -12.06
N SER A 111 6.44 11.75 -11.23
CA SER A 111 5.17 11.12 -11.61
C SER A 111 4.13 12.13 -12.09
N VAL A 112 4.00 13.30 -11.45
CA VAL A 112 3.03 14.34 -11.85
C VAL A 112 3.33 14.84 -13.26
N SER A 113 4.60 15.16 -13.56
CA SER A 113 5.00 15.64 -14.87
C SER A 113 4.83 14.59 -15.97
N THR A 114 5.10 13.32 -15.66
CA THR A 114 4.92 12.20 -16.59
C THR A 114 3.45 11.98 -16.88
N TRP A 115 2.61 11.91 -15.86
CA TRP A 115 1.17 11.73 -16.03
C TRP A 115 0.51 12.87 -16.77
N ARG A 116 0.89 14.11 -16.50
CA ARG A 116 0.38 15.25 -17.27
C ARG A 116 0.66 15.07 -18.76
N LYS A 117 1.89 14.71 -19.14
CA LYS A 117 2.26 14.47 -20.54
C LYS A 117 1.51 13.31 -21.16
N GLU A 118 1.31 12.21 -20.44
CA GLU A 118 0.58 11.05 -20.91
C GLU A 118 -0.91 11.36 -21.12
N PHE A 119 -1.52 12.14 -20.22
CA PHE A 119 -2.90 12.60 -20.35
C PHE A 119 -3.08 13.56 -21.52
N GLU A 120 -2.18 14.53 -21.68
CA GLU A 120 -2.18 15.48 -22.79
C GLU A 120 -1.97 14.76 -24.14
N ALA A 121 -1.18 13.69 -24.16
CA ALA A 121 -0.97 12.84 -25.33
C ALA A 121 -2.11 11.84 -25.60
N GLY A 122 -3.18 11.81 -24.81
CA GLY A 122 -4.29 10.88 -24.94
C GLY A 122 -3.94 9.41 -24.62
N LYS A 123 -2.77 9.14 -24.08
CA LYS A 123 -2.25 7.79 -23.81
C LYS A 123 -2.66 7.23 -22.45
N ALA A 124 -3.12 8.07 -21.52
CA ALA A 124 -3.45 7.68 -20.16
C ALA A 124 -4.94 7.35 -19.98
N GLU A 125 -5.43 6.37 -20.71
CA GLU A 125 -6.82 5.90 -20.57
C GLU A 125 -7.03 5.05 -19.30
N ASN A 126 -5.98 4.38 -18.84
CA ASN A 126 -6.00 3.55 -17.62
C ASN A 126 -5.27 4.24 -16.46
N SER A 127 -6.01 4.58 -15.43
CA SER A 127 -5.46 5.08 -14.15
C SER A 127 -4.59 3.98 -13.54
N LYS A 128 -3.28 4.08 -13.72
CA LYS A 128 -2.34 3.19 -13.05
C LYS A 128 -2.00 3.81 -11.71
N PHE A 129 -2.11 3.02 -10.64
CA PHE A 129 -1.44 3.33 -9.40
C PHE A 129 0.06 3.26 -9.66
N ILE A 130 0.78 4.30 -9.30
CA ILE A 130 2.22 4.23 -9.21
C ILE A 130 2.54 3.94 -7.77
N ILE A 131 3.29 2.87 -7.55
CA ILE A 131 3.99 2.63 -6.30
C ILE A 131 5.40 3.06 -6.61
N PRO A 132 5.84 4.27 -6.22
CA PRO A 132 7.19 4.71 -6.44
C PRO A 132 8.13 3.77 -5.70
N GLN A 133 9.27 3.50 -6.32
CA GLN A 133 10.40 2.98 -5.57
C GLN A 133 10.73 4.00 -4.48
N ARG A 134 10.87 3.53 -3.25
CA ARG A 134 11.27 4.19 -2.02
C ARG A 134 12.03 5.50 -2.25
N GLU A 135 11.35 6.63 -2.12
CA GLU A 135 12.03 7.94 -2.03
C GLU A 135 12.51 8.20 -0.59
N ARG A 136 11.93 7.51 0.40
CA ARG A 136 12.39 7.46 1.80
C ARG A 136 12.42 6.02 2.26
N GLU A 137 13.47 5.68 3.01
CA GLU A 137 13.55 4.40 3.69
C GLU A 137 12.28 4.21 4.53
N ASN A 138 11.62 3.06 4.38
CA ASN A 138 10.45 2.61 5.15
C ASN A 138 9.09 3.28 4.85
N ILE A 139 8.88 3.92 3.70
CA ILE A 139 7.55 4.43 3.30
C ILE A 139 7.17 3.89 1.92
N ILE A 140 5.97 3.32 1.84
CA ILE A 140 5.35 2.91 0.58
C ILE A 140 4.35 3.97 0.17
N GLU A 141 4.57 4.60 -0.98
CA GLU A 141 3.67 5.61 -1.52
C GLU A 141 2.69 5.01 -2.52
N VAL A 142 1.43 5.41 -2.42
CA VAL A 142 0.39 5.07 -3.37
C VAL A 142 -0.14 6.34 -4.00
N ILE A 143 0.10 6.53 -5.30
CA ILE A 143 -0.28 7.73 -6.03
C ILE A 143 -1.41 7.41 -7.00
N TYR A 144 -2.43 8.26 -7.04
CA TYR A 144 -3.55 8.14 -7.97
C TYR A 144 -3.91 9.47 -8.62
N PRO A 145 -4.10 9.52 -9.95
CA PRO A 145 -4.41 10.75 -10.66
C PRO A 145 -5.86 11.19 -10.43
N ILE A 146 -6.04 12.50 -10.26
CA ILE A 146 -7.35 13.14 -10.28
C ILE A 146 -7.66 13.47 -11.73
N LYS A 147 -8.63 12.75 -12.31
CA LYS A 147 -9.05 12.92 -13.70
C LYS A 147 -10.56 13.06 -13.81
N ILE A 148 -10.99 13.81 -14.79
CA ILE A 148 -12.40 13.94 -15.15
C ILE A 148 -12.59 13.21 -16.48
N SER A 149 -13.30 12.09 -16.43
CA SER A 149 -13.46 11.18 -17.55
C SER A 149 -14.17 11.84 -18.73
N THR A 150 -15.14 12.70 -18.47
CA THR A 150 -15.95 13.39 -19.50
C THR A 150 -15.13 14.30 -20.39
N ILE A 151 -14.10 14.95 -19.86
CA ILE A 151 -13.27 15.91 -20.58
C ILE A 151 -11.81 15.43 -20.76
N LYS A 152 -11.51 14.18 -20.37
CA LYS A 152 -10.19 13.56 -20.47
C LYS A 152 -9.05 14.48 -19.96
N ARG A 153 -9.30 15.25 -18.89
CA ARG A 153 -8.33 16.22 -18.38
C ARG A 153 -7.75 15.78 -17.03
N PHE A 154 -6.44 15.98 -16.88
CA PHE A 154 -5.69 15.77 -15.65
C PHE A 154 -5.76 17.03 -14.78
N TYR A 155 -6.09 16.86 -13.51
CA TYR A 155 -6.25 17.95 -12.55
C TYR A 155 -5.25 17.90 -11.40
N GLY A 156 -4.59 16.77 -11.20
CA GLY A 156 -3.63 16.61 -10.14
C GLY A 156 -3.50 15.16 -9.69
N VAL A 157 -2.96 14.96 -8.51
CA VAL A 157 -2.76 13.64 -7.90
C VAL A 157 -3.12 13.64 -6.43
N VAL A 158 -3.53 12.49 -5.93
CA VAL A 158 -3.54 12.15 -4.51
C VAL A 158 -2.37 11.22 -4.25
N ASN A 159 -1.61 11.49 -3.19
CA ASN A 159 -0.56 10.61 -2.69
C ASN A 159 -0.89 10.22 -1.25
N VAL A 160 -0.71 8.93 -0.94
CA VAL A 160 -0.84 8.36 0.40
C VAL A 160 0.43 7.58 0.71
N GLY A 161 1.16 7.98 1.74
CA GLY A 161 2.36 7.33 2.25
C GLY A 161 2.05 6.46 3.46
N LEU A 162 2.39 5.18 3.37
CA LEU A 162 2.20 4.16 4.41
C LEU A 162 3.55 3.85 5.05
N LYS A 163 3.61 3.72 6.39
CA LYS A 163 4.80 3.20 7.06
C LYS A 163 5.00 1.73 6.77
N GLU A 164 6.21 1.35 6.37
CA GLU A 164 6.58 -0.07 6.22
C GLU A 164 6.64 -0.77 7.59
N ASP A 165 6.96 -0.04 8.66
CA ASP A 165 6.99 -0.56 10.03
C ASP A 165 5.62 -1.06 10.49
N PHE A 166 4.52 -0.44 10.03
CA PHE A 166 3.17 -0.92 10.27
C PHE A 166 2.92 -2.29 9.65
N ILE A 167 3.44 -2.51 8.44
CA ILE A 167 3.35 -3.81 7.76
C ILE A 167 4.13 -4.87 8.54
N ASN A 168 5.30 -4.51 9.05
CA ASN A 168 6.15 -5.41 9.84
C ASN A 168 5.52 -5.71 11.21
N ALA A 169 4.97 -4.71 11.90
CA ALA A 169 4.27 -4.90 13.18
C ALA A 169 3.02 -5.79 13.02
N ALA A 170 2.20 -5.56 12.00
CA ALA A 170 1.04 -6.41 11.70
C ALA A 170 1.45 -7.86 11.36
N ARG A 171 2.63 -8.05 10.77
CA ARG A 171 3.23 -9.37 10.52
C ARG A 171 3.64 -10.06 11.81
N GLU A 172 4.30 -9.35 12.72
CA GLU A 172 4.74 -9.88 14.02
C GLU A 172 3.54 -10.28 14.89
N ASP A 173 2.49 -9.45 14.95
CA ASP A 173 1.26 -9.74 15.67
C ASP A 173 0.56 -11.00 15.14
N LEU A 174 0.53 -11.17 13.83
CA LEU A 174 -0.08 -12.33 13.19
C LEU A 174 0.73 -13.60 13.46
N GLN A 175 2.06 -13.51 13.45
CA GLN A 175 2.94 -14.62 13.79
C GLN A 175 2.82 -15.01 15.28
N ALA A 176 2.76 -14.03 16.19
CA ALA A 176 2.54 -14.28 17.62
C ALA A 176 1.22 -15.01 17.86
N LEU A 177 0.15 -14.59 17.20
CA LEU A 177 -1.18 -15.19 17.30
C LEU A 177 -1.21 -16.64 16.77
N LEU A 178 -0.45 -16.94 15.72
CA LEU A 178 -0.34 -18.28 15.14
C LEU A 178 0.55 -19.23 15.95
N LEU A 179 1.56 -18.68 16.64
CA LEU A 179 2.47 -19.45 17.48
C LEU A 179 1.92 -19.65 18.91
N GLY A 180 0.80 -18.96 19.25
CA GLY A 180 0.15 -19.09 20.57
C GLY A 180 0.97 -18.49 21.71
N ILE A 181 1.80 -17.49 21.41
CA ILE A 181 2.64 -16.78 22.39
C ILE A 181 2.00 -15.41 22.69
#